data_9b3b1312ac5ad07b26931e4e0f820364
#
_entry.id   9b3b1312ac5ad07b26931e4e0f820364
#
_cell.length_a   1.000
_cell.length_b   1.000
_cell.length_c   1.000
_cell.angle_alpha   90.00
_cell.angle_beta   90.00
_cell.angle_gamma   90.00
#
_symmetry.space_group_name_H-M   'P 1'
#
loop_
_entity.id
_entity.type
_entity.pdbx_description
1 polymer ?
#
loop_
_entity_poly.entity_id
_entity_poly.type
_entity_poly.pdbx_seq_one_letter_code
_entity_poly.pdbx_strand_id
1 'polypeptide(L)'
;YSILRPEFSAHFGFTPEEVATLASERGAADRLPEIERWYNGYRFGGQIIYNPWSVLSYLASQDLLARPYWVQTSSDEILRELLVEGGRVSGGDLETLLSGGAITQLVDEHLLLREVRSSSTSVWSFLLFSGYLRVNAVAMDGRRLRAELQVPNFEVSAALRGLFEDYLDQGLGGHDRTAQLCRALLAGDCAAFEHLLEALLLASLSYHDVGGRRPEAVYQAFVVGLLVRLEATHEVSSNR
;
A
#
# COMPACT_ATOMS: atom_id res chain seq x y z
N TYR A 1 17.01 -18.54 -4.29
CA TYR A 1 15.56 -18.85 -4.25
C TYR A 1 14.79 -17.55 -4.37
N SER A 2 13.64 -17.58 -5.07
CA SER A 2 12.77 -16.40 -5.27
C SER A 2 11.35 -16.78 -4.90
N ILE A 3 10.57 -15.82 -4.38
CA ILE A 3 9.13 -15.98 -4.08
C ILE A 3 8.31 -16.31 -5.35
N LEU A 4 8.89 -16.11 -6.52
CA LEU A 4 8.26 -16.41 -7.81
C LEU A 4 8.38 -17.88 -8.22
N ARG A 5 9.18 -18.68 -7.49
CA ARG A 5 9.43 -20.09 -7.79
C ARG A 5 8.67 -21.01 -6.84
N PRO A 6 8.27 -22.21 -7.31
CA PRO A 6 7.48 -23.15 -6.49
C PRO A 6 8.26 -23.79 -5.34
N GLU A 7 9.61 -23.79 -5.41
CA GLU A 7 10.42 -24.43 -4.39
C GLU A 7 10.23 -23.77 -3.03
N PHE A 8 9.85 -24.54 -2.03
CA PHE A 8 9.61 -24.09 -0.65
C PHE A 8 8.45 -23.10 -0.46
N SER A 9 7.56 -22.96 -1.45
CA SER A 9 6.48 -21.98 -1.42
C SER A 9 5.56 -22.06 -0.18
N ALA A 10 5.33 -23.28 0.35
CA ALA A 10 4.53 -23.51 1.56
C ALA A 10 5.30 -23.36 2.88
N HIS A 11 6.61 -22.99 2.85
CA HIS A 11 7.46 -22.95 4.05
C HIS A 11 7.79 -21.52 4.52
N PHE A 12 7.34 -20.51 3.78
CA PHE A 12 7.62 -19.10 4.09
C PHE A 12 6.42 -18.35 4.73
N GLY A 13 5.36 -19.09 5.07
CA GLY A 13 4.17 -18.55 5.68
C GLY A 13 3.26 -19.68 6.14
N PHE A 14 2.14 -19.34 6.77
CA PHE A 14 1.13 -20.34 7.13
C PHE A 14 0.23 -20.67 5.96
N THR A 15 -0.07 -21.94 5.78
CA THR A 15 -1.11 -22.41 4.86
C THR A 15 -2.51 -22.15 5.45
N PRO A 16 -3.58 -22.16 4.63
CA PRO A 16 -4.94 -22.04 5.14
C PRO A 16 -5.31 -23.10 6.20
N GLU A 17 -4.82 -24.32 6.05
CA GLU A 17 -5.07 -25.43 6.97
C GLU A 17 -4.39 -25.21 8.32
N GLU A 18 -3.15 -24.69 8.31
CA GLU A 18 -2.42 -24.35 9.54
C GLU A 18 -3.11 -23.20 10.27
N VAL A 19 -3.56 -22.16 9.55
CA VAL A 19 -4.30 -21.04 10.16
C VAL A 19 -5.63 -21.50 10.76
N ALA A 20 -6.36 -22.37 10.06
CA ALA A 20 -7.62 -22.94 10.59
C ALA A 20 -7.39 -23.75 11.87
N THR A 21 -6.30 -24.53 11.93
CA THR A 21 -5.90 -25.27 13.13
C THR A 21 -5.57 -24.33 14.28
N LEU A 22 -4.72 -23.33 14.06
CA LEU A 22 -4.33 -22.35 15.08
C LEU A 22 -5.54 -21.56 15.61
N ALA A 23 -6.44 -21.13 14.73
CA ALA A 23 -7.66 -20.42 15.11
C ALA A 23 -8.58 -21.33 15.95
N SER A 24 -8.72 -22.60 15.59
CA SER A 24 -9.51 -23.57 16.35
C SER A 24 -8.94 -23.82 17.74
N GLU A 25 -7.64 -24.04 17.86
CA GLU A 25 -6.94 -24.22 19.14
C GLU A 25 -7.08 -23.02 20.07
N ARG A 26 -7.16 -21.81 19.49
CA ARG A 26 -7.37 -20.56 20.23
C ARG A 26 -8.83 -20.26 20.55
N GLY A 27 -9.77 -21.08 20.05
CA GLY A 27 -11.22 -20.85 20.19
C GLY A 27 -11.73 -19.68 19.34
N ALA A 28 -11.04 -19.35 18.24
CA ALA A 28 -11.35 -18.27 17.33
C ALA A 28 -11.69 -18.77 15.91
N ALA A 29 -12.23 -19.98 15.79
CA ALA A 29 -12.60 -20.57 14.49
C ALA A 29 -13.67 -19.75 13.74
N ASP A 30 -14.57 -19.09 14.46
CA ASP A 30 -15.57 -18.17 13.93
C ASP A 30 -14.96 -16.89 13.31
N ARG A 31 -13.69 -16.60 13.61
CA ARG A 31 -12.94 -15.45 13.10
C ARG A 31 -12.17 -15.73 11.82
N LEU A 32 -12.19 -16.93 11.29
CA LEU A 32 -11.48 -17.29 10.06
C LEU A 32 -11.77 -16.35 8.88
N PRO A 33 -13.01 -15.93 8.60
CA PRO A 33 -13.27 -14.99 7.51
C PRO A 33 -12.59 -13.61 7.70
N GLU A 34 -12.48 -13.13 8.95
CA GLU A 34 -11.78 -11.90 9.26
C GLU A 34 -10.25 -12.06 9.09
N ILE A 35 -9.68 -13.17 9.61
CA ILE A 35 -8.26 -13.50 9.45
C ILE A 35 -7.90 -13.62 7.97
N GLU A 36 -8.76 -14.27 7.16
CA GLU A 36 -8.56 -14.40 5.73
C GLU A 36 -8.54 -13.04 5.04
N ARG A 37 -9.53 -12.20 5.30
CA ARG A 37 -9.61 -10.85 4.71
C ARG A 37 -8.38 -10.00 5.04
N TRP A 38 -7.90 -10.08 6.28
CA TRP A 38 -6.85 -9.20 6.77
C TRP A 38 -5.44 -9.68 6.44
N TYR A 39 -5.15 -10.97 6.51
CA TYR A 39 -3.78 -11.49 6.57
C TYR A 39 -3.44 -12.52 5.50
N ASN A 40 -4.42 -12.94 4.70
CA ASN A 40 -4.22 -13.87 3.59
C ASN A 40 -3.69 -13.12 2.35
N GLY A 41 -3.37 -13.88 1.29
CA GLY A 41 -3.21 -13.33 -0.07
C GLY A 41 -1.79 -13.18 -0.55
N TYR A 42 -0.78 -13.52 0.23
CA TYR A 42 0.58 -13.64 -0.29
C TYR A 42 0.68 -14.86 -1.23
N ARG A 43 1.37 -14.67 -2.35
CA ARG A 43 1.58 -15.74 -3.33
C ARG A 43 3.05 -16.03 -3.49
N PHE A 44 3.46 -17.25 -3.12
CA PHE A 44 4.82 -17.74 -3.30
C PHE A 44 4.77 -18.99 -4.17
N GLY A 45 5.41 -18.94 -5.36
CA GLY A 45 5.43 -20.05 -6.30
C GLY A 45 4.04 -20.59 -6.67
N GLY A 46 3.00 -19.72 -6.66
CA GLY A 46 1.62 -20.11 -6.91
C GLY A 46 0.82 -20.57 -5.67
N GLN A 47 1.48 -20.83 -4.53
CA GLN A 47 0.84 -21.15 -3.26
C GLN A 47 0.37 -19.89 -2.56
N ILE A 48 -0.87 -19.92 -2.04
CA ILE A 48 -1.40 -18.83 -1.20
C ILE A 48 -1.00 -19.13 0.26
N ILE A 49 -0.42 -18.12 0.92
CA ILE A 49 0.00 -18.20 2.31
C ILE A 49 -0.37 -16.95 3.08
N TYR A 50 -0.43 -17.08 4.40
CA TYR A 50 -0.64 -15.99 5.35
C TYR A 50 0.69 -15.52 5.93
N ASN A 51 0.74 -14.24 6.33
CA ASN A 51 1.84 -13.71 7.11
C ASN A 51 1.80 -14.30 8.54
N PRO A 52 2.80 -15.08 8.97
CA PRO A 52 2.79 -15.70 10.29
C PRO A 52 2.77 -14.70 11.44
N TRP A 53 3.49 -13.58 11.31
CA TRP A 53 3.54 -12.55 12.33
C TRP A 53 2.16 -11.94 12.59
N SER A 54 1.44 -11.58 11.52
CA SER A 54 0.11 -10.96 11.63
C SER A 54 -0.91 -11.93 12.22
N VAL A 55 -0.93 -13.19 11.75
CA VAL A 55 -1.84 -14.23 12.27
C VAL A 55 -1.57 -14.50 13.75
N LEU A 56 -0.30 -14.69 14.14
CA LEU A 56 0.05 -14.96 15.53
C LEU A 56 -0.24 -13.76 16.44
N SER A 57 0.05 -12.54 15.98
CA SER A 57 -0.24 -11.32 16.73
C SER A 57 -1.75 -11.14 16.95
N TYR A 58 -2.56 -11.38 15.91
CA TYR A 58 -4.01 -11.36 16.02
C TYR A 58 -4.52 -12.40 17.03
N LEU A 59 -4.12 -13.66 16.90
CA LEU A 59 -4.54 -14.74 17.78
C LEU A 59 -4.01 -14.61 19.21
N ALA A 60 -2.90 -13.91 19.42
CA ALA A 60 -2.35 -13.62 20.74
C ALA A 60 -3.03 -12.41 21.42
N SER A 61 -3.70 -11.55 20.66
CA SER A 61 -4.38 -10.38 21.22
C SER A 61 -5.59 -10.80 22.06
N GLN A 62 -5.84 -10.05 23.16
CA GLN A 62 -6.96 -10.36 24.05
C GLN A 62 -8.31 -9.97 23.46
N ASP A 63 -8.33 -8.95 22.61
CA ASP A 63 -9.52 -8.36 22.03
C ASP A 63 -9.90 -8.95 20.67
N LEU A 64 -9.03 -9.78 20.06
CA LEU A 64 -9.17 -10.35 18.73
C LEU A 64 -9.59 -9.30 17.68
N LEU A 65 -9.02 -8.09 17.78
CA LEU A 65 -9.25 -7.02 16.80
C LEU A 65 -8.21 -7.09 15.70
N ALA A 66 -8.67 -7.11 14.48
CA ALA A 66 -7.80 -7.08 13.31
C ALA A 66 -7.15 -5.69 13.15
N ARG A 67 -5.83 -5.69 13.02
CA ARG A 67 -4.97 -4.49 12.93
C ARG A 67 -3.81 -4.75 11.97
N PRO A 68 -3.14 -3.72 11.44
CA PRO A 68 -1.96 -3.88 10.60
C PRO A 68 -0.71 -4.22 11.44
N TYR A 69 -0.67 -5.42 12.01
CA TYR A 69 0.39 -5.86 12.92
C TYR A 69 1.78 -5.91 12.30
N TRP A 70 1.87 -6.37 11.03
CA TRP A 70 3.16 -6.51 10.35
C TRP A 70 3.72 -5.15 9.93
N VAL A 71 2.88 -4.29 9.42
CA VAL A 71 3.32 -3.00 8.85
C VAL A 71 3.83 -2.07 9.94
N GLN A 72 3.29 -2.14 11.15
CA GLN A 72 3.78 -1.36 12.30
C GLN A 72 5.22 -1.70 12.70
N THR A 73 5.79 -2.80 12.20
CA THR A 73 7.18 -3.20 12.47
C THR A 73 8.18 -2.65 11.44
N SER A 74 7.71 -2.14 10.31
CA SER A 74 8.54 -1.56 9.25
C SER A 74 8.59 -0.04 9.37
N SER A 75 9.71 0.58 8.95
CA SER A 75 9.78 2.03 8.90
C SER A 75 8.98 2.56 7.71
N ASP A 76 7.92 3.30 7.96
CA ASP A 76 7.10 3.96 6.94
C ASP A 76 7.89 5.01 6.14
N GLU A 77 9.07 5.40 6.64
CA GLU A 77 9.93 6.42 6.04
C GLU A 77 10.39 6.03 4.63
N ILE A 78 10.84 4.78 4.43
CA ILE A 78 11.26 4.32 3.10
C ILE A 78 10.09 4.24 2.13
N LEU A 79 8.92 3.80 2.59
CA LEU A 79 7.71 3.77 1.76
C LEU A 79 7.27 5.17 1.37
N ARG A 80 7.25 6.10 2.31
CA ARG A 80 6.96 7.51 2.05
C ARG A 80 7.89 8.08 1.00
N GLU A 81 9.20 7.89 1.16
CA GLU A 81 10.19 8.33 0.20
C GLU A 81 9.95 7.74 -1.19
N LEU A 82 9.66 6.43 -1.28
CA LEU A 82 9.51 5.75 -2.57
C LEU A 82 8.18 6.08 -3.28
N LEU A 83 7.08 6.09 -2.55
CA LEU A 83 5.73 6.19 -3.12
C LEU A 83 5.22 7.63 -3.19
N VAL A 84 5.58 8.45 -2.20
CA VAL A 84 5.05 9.81 -2.06
C VAL A 84 6.05 10.84 -2.59
N GLU A 85 7.29 10.80 -2.13
CA GLU A 85 8.27 11.85 -2.38
C GLU A 85 9.12 11.60 -3.63
N GLY A 86 9.30 10.35 -4.01
CA GLY A 86 10.22 9.94 -5.07
C GLY A 86 9.79 10.27 -6.50
N GLY A 87 8.49 10.43 -6.75
CA GLY A 87 7.94 10.72 -8.07
C GLY A 87 8.29 9.69 -9.15
N ARG A 88 8.58 8.44 -8.77
CA ARG A 88 8.98 7.37 -9.67
C ARG A 88 7.83 6.42 -9.99
N VAL A 89 6.75 6.55 -9.27
CA VAL A 89 5.54 5.72 -9.39
C VAL A 89 4.42 6.60 -9.93
N SER A 90 3.64 6.07 -10.86
CA SER A 90 2.49 6.76 -11.42
C SER A 90 1.36 6.86 -10.39
N GLY A 91 0.71 8.02 -10.27
CA GLY A 91 -0.49 8.19 -9.43
C GLY A 91 -1.63 7.26 -9.84
N GLY A 92 -1.80 7.00 -11.14
CA GLY A 92 -2.80 6.06 -11.64
C GLY A 92 -2.52 4.61 -11.26
N ASP A 93 -1.24 4.20 -11.18
CA ASP A 93 -0.88 2.87 -10.67
C ASP A 93 -1.20 2.74 -9.18
N LEU A 94 -0.91 3.78 -8.40
CA LEU A 94 -1.23 3.82 -6.97
C LEU A 94 -2.75 3.78 -6.72
N GLU A 95 -3.52 4.58 -7.45
CA GLU A 95 -4.99 4.58 -7.41
C GLU A 95 -5.54 3.18 -7.73
N THR A 96 -5.04 2.56 -8.81
CA THR A 96 -5.45 1.20 -9.19
C THR A 96 -5.16 0.19 -8.09
N LEU A 97 -3.99 0.23 -7.48
CA LEU A 97 -3.61 -0.68 -6.39
C LEU A 97 -4.47 -0.46 -5.13
N LEU A 98 -4.69 0.81 -4.74
CA LEU A 98 -5.45 1.16 -3.54
C LEU A 98 -6.95 0.88 -3.70
N SER A 99 -7.49 0.93 -4.92
CA SER A 99 -8.85 0.47 -5.24
C SER A 99 -8.98 -1.06 -5.36
N GLY A 100 -7.89 -1.81 -5.09
CA GLY A 100 -7.89 -3.28 -5.12
C GLY A 100 -7.65 -3.87 -6.52
N GLY A 101 -7.33 -3.04 -7.50
CA GLY A 101 -6.97 -3.48 -8.84
C GLY A 101 -5.55 -4.04 -8.93
N ALA A 102 -5.17 -4.50 -10.12
CA ALA A 102 -3.83 -4.99 -10.42
C ALA A 102 -3.18 -4.12 -11.50
N ILE A 103 -1.86 -3.95 -11.38
CA ILE A 103 -1.03 -3.23 -12.35
C ILE A 103 -0.01 -4.17 -12.98
N THR A 104 0.46 -3.85 -14.18
CA THR A 104 1.50 -4.64 -14.85
C THR A 104 2.79 -3.83 -14.94
N GLN A 105 3.84 -4.31 -14.25
CA GLN A 105 5.11 -3.61 -14.13
C GLN A 105 6.31 -4.53 -14.39
N LEU A 106 7.44 -3.94 -14.77
CA LEU A 106 8.71 -4.65 -14.82
C LEU A 106 9.26 -4.82 -13.41
N VAL A 107 9.79 -6.01 -13.13
CA VAL A 107 10.43 -6.34 -11.85
C VAL A 107 11.80 -6.98 -12.05
N ASP A 108 12.68 -6.80 -11.09
CA ASP A 108 14.02 -7.36 -11.07
C ASP A 108 14.19 -8.23 -9.83
N GLU A 109 14.39 -9.56 -10.03
CA GLU A 109 14.62 -10.53 -8.94
C GLU A 109 15.98 -10.36 -8.26
N HIS A 110 16.90 -9.59 -8.85
CA HIS A 110 18.26 -9.38 -8.37
C HIS A 110 18.49 -7.98 -7.81
N LEU A 111 17.40 -7.25 -7.51
CA LEU A 111 17.47 -5.90 -6.98
C LEU A 111 18.37 -5.82 -5.74
N LEU A 112 19.32 -4.91 -5.77
CA LEU A 112 20.13 -4.54 -4.59
C LEU A 112 19.48 -3.38 -3.84
N LEU A 113 19.48 -3.43 -2.49
CA LEU A 113 18.86 -2.38 -1.66
C LEU A 113 19.37 -0.96 -2.00
N ARG A 114 20.65 -0.82 -2.36
CA ARG A 114 21.20 0.48 -2.80
C ARG A 114 20.59 1.03 -4.09
N GLU A 115 19.94 0.18 -4.88
CA GLU A 115 19.36 0.52 -6.19
C GLU A 115 17.86 0.80 -6.13
N VAL A 116 17.23 0.62 -4.97
CA VAL A 116 15.78 0.80 -4.77
C VAL A 116 15.31 2.18 -5.24
N ARG A 117 16.15 3.20 -5.08
CA ARG A 117 15.87 4.59 -5.46
C ARG A 117 16.21 4.93 -6.90
N SER A 118 16.66 3.97 -7.72
CA SER A 118 17.18 4.26 -9.06
C SER A 118 16.10 4.42 -10.13
N SER A 119 15.01 3.65 -10.05
CA SER A 119 13.99 3.59 -11.09
C SER A 119 12.63 3.11 -10.56
N SER A 120 11.56 3.26 -11.36
CA SER A 120 10.25 2.69 -11.05
C SER A 120 10.31 1.15 -10.94
N THR A 121 11.04 0.49 -11.85
CA THR A 121 11.27 -0.97 -11.77
C THR A 121 11.85 -1.39 -10.42
N SER A 122 12.82 -0.62 -9.90
CA SER A 122 13.42 -0.89 -8.59
C SER A 122 12.42 -0.71 -7.46
N VAL A 123 11.55 0.31 -7.53
CA VAL A 123 10.50 0.54 -6.53
C VAL A 123 9.49 -0.62 -6.54
N TRP A 124 9.00 -1.01 -7.71
CA TRP A 124 8.04 -2.11 -7.81
C TRP A 124 8.62 -3.45 -7.35
N SER A 125 9.89 -3.71 -7.69
CA SER A 125 10.62 -4.90 -7.21
C SER A 125 10.77 -4.88 -5.69
N PHE A 126 11.13 -3.74 -5.10
CA PHE A 126 11.22 -3.60 -3.66
C PHE A 126 9.88 -3.88 -2.98
N LEU A 127 8.79 -3.28 -3.44
CA LEU A 127 7.46 -3.48 -2.88
C LEU A 127 6.99 -4.94 -2.97
N LEU A 128 7.32 -5.61 -4.08
CA LEU A 128 7.02 -7.04 -4.25
C LEU A 128 7.82 -7.90 -3.27
N PHE A 129 9.15 -7.75 -3.24
CA PHE A 129 10.01 -8.65 -2.45
C PHE A 129 10.01 -8.32 -0.96
N SER A 130 9.54 -7.13 -0.55
CA SER A 130 9.31 -6.77 0.84
C SER A 130 7.88 -7.08 1.33
N GLY A 131 7.00 -7.61 0.47
CA GLY A 131 5.67 -8.07 0.87
C GLY A 131 4.55 -7.01 0.83
N TYR A 132 4.81 -5.81 0.30
CA TYR A 132 3.76 -4.81 0.09
C TYR A 132 2.89 -5.12 -1.13
N LEU A 133 3.41 -5.90 -2.07
CA LEU A 133 2.67 -6.37 -3.23
C LEU A 133 2.79 -7.89 -3.35
N ARG A 134 1.79 -8.50 -3.97
CA ARG A 134 1.82 -9.89 -4.43
C ARG A 134 1.89 -9.93 -5.95
N VAL A 135 2.34 -11.04 -6.48
CA VAL A 135 2.32 -11.32 -7.91
C VAL A 135 1.14 -12.24 -8.26
N ASN A 136 0.33 -11.85 -9.23
CA ASN A 136 -0.76 -12.68 -9.76
C ASN A 136 -0.28 -13.52 -10.96
N ALA A 137 0.52 -12.91 -11.83
CA ALA A 137 1.07 -13.56 -13.02
C ALA A 137 2.44 -12.96 -13.37
N VAL A 138 3.29 -13.75 -13.98
CA VAL A 138 4.57 -13.31 -14.53
C VAL A 138 4.70 -13.73 -15.99
N ALA A 139 5.36 -12.89 -16.78
CA ALA A 139 5.71 -13.18 -18.17
C ALA A 139 7.08 -12.58 -18.51
N MET A 140 7.79 -13.21 -19.43
CA MET A 140 9.03 -12.63 -19.98
C MET A 140 8.70 -11.61 -21.07
N ASP A 141 9.24 -10.41 -20.95
CA ASP A 141 9.23 -9.38 -21.97
C ASP A 141 10.68 -9.16 -22.46
N GLY A 142 11.06 -9.91 -23.47
CA GLY A 142 12.46 -10.03 -23.87
C GLY A 142 13.32 -10.63 -22.75
N ARG A 143 14.22 -9.82 -22.20
CA ARG A 143 15.10 -10.20 -21.08
C ARG A 143 14.59 -9.76 -19.71
N ARG A 144 13.46 -9.05 -19.66
CA ARG A 144 12.91 -8.49 -18.43
C ARG A 144 11.72 -9.29 -17.96
N LEU A 145 11.55 -9.39 -16.66
CA LEU A 145 10.39 -10.00 -16.05
C LEU A 145 9.29 -8.96 -15.91
N ARG A 146 8.12 -9.23 -16.50
CA ARG A 146 6.91 -8.44 -16.33
C ARG A 146 6.00 -9.17 -15.36
N ALA A 147 5.53 -8.48 -14.34
CA ALA A 147 4.69 -9.03 -13.30
C ALA A 147 3.38 -8.26 -13.20
N GLU A 148 2.28 -8.98 -13.03
CA GLU A 148 1.01 -8.41 -12.61
C GLU A 148 1.00 -8.35 -11.09
N LEU A 149 0.97 -7.13 -10.55
CA LEU A 149 1.13 -6.80 -9.14
C LEU A 149 -0.18 -6.32 -8.54
N GLN A 150 -0.46 -6.72 -7.32
CA GLN A 150 -1.65 -6.33 -6.56
C GLN A 150 -1.34 -6.24 -5.07
N VAL A 151 -2.06 -5.43 -4.32
CA VAL A 151 -2.00 -5.42 -2.85
C VAL A 151 -2.49 -6.77 -2.32
N PRO A 152 -1.75 -7.44 -1.41
CA PRO A 152 -2.07 -8.82 -1.04
C PRO A 152 -3.34 -8.94 -0.20
N ASN A 153 -3.60 -8.01 0.72
CA ASN A 153 -4.66 -8.13 1.72
C ASN A 153 -5.06 -6.77 2.31
N PHE A 154 -6.02 -6.80 3.22
CA PHE A 154 -6.54 -5.59 3.84
C PHE A 154 -5.55 -4.94 4.80
N GLU A 155 -4.68 -5.69 5.48
CA GLU A 155 -3.62 -5.18 6.35
C GLU A 155 -2.70 -4.21 5.58
N VAL A 156 -2.18 -4.68 4.44
CA VAL A 156 -1.28 -3.87 3.61
C VAL A 156 -2.03 -2.71 2.94
N SER A 157 -3.27 -2.94 2.50
CA SER A 157 -4.11 -1.88 1.94
C SER A 157 -4.35 -0.75 2.96
N ALA A 158 -4.71 -1.10 4.20
CA ALA A 158 -4.93 -0.11 5.27
C ALA A 158 -3.66 0.69 5.57
N ALA A 159 -2.50 0.03 5.59
CA ALA A 159 -1.23 0.69 5.83
C ALA A 159 -0.82 1.65 4.71
N LEU A 160 -0.96 1.21 3.45
CA LEU A 160 -0.67 2.09 2.31
C LEU A 160 -1.63 3.29 2.27
N ARG A 161 -2.91 3.09 2.57
CA ARG A 161 -3.90 4.18 2.68
C ARG A 161 -3.51 5.16 3.78
N GLY A 162 -3.16 4.67 4.97
CA GLY A 162 -2.70 5.49 6.09
C GLY A 162 -1.50 6.36 5.72
N LEU A 163 -0.54 5.83 4.96
CA LEU A 163 0.63 6.57 4.49
C LEU A 163 0.23 7.83 3.68
N PHE A 164 -0.75 7.71 2.78
CA PHE A 164 -1.21 8.82 1.96
C PHE A 164 -2.10 9.78 2.75
N GLU A 165 -2.92 9.28 3.69
CA GLU A 165 -3.71 10.12 4.60
C GLU A 165 -2.81 10.95 5.51
N ASP A 166 -1.78 10.35 6.11
CA ASP A 166 -0.81 11.03 6.96
C ASP A 166 -0.01 12.10 6.17
N TYR A 167 0.35 11.80 4.92
CA TYR A 167 0.99 12.78 4.06
C TYR A 167 0.09 13.98 3.78
N LEU A 168 -1.18 13.74 3.46
CA LEU A 168 -2.16 14.79 3.24
C LEU A 168 -2.39 15.62 4.50
N ASP A 169 -2.56 14.98 5.65
CA ASP A 169 -2.76 15.65 6.94
C ASP A 169 -1.56 16.53 7.31
N GLN A 170 -0.34 16.04 7.11
CA GLN A 170 0.87 16.82 7.37
C GLN A 170 0.99 18.02 6.43
N GLY A 171 0.70 17.83 5.14
CA GLY A 171 0.77 18.91 4.14
C GLY A 171 -0.24 20.02 4.38
N LEU A 172 -1.42 19.70 4.90
CA LEU A 172 -2.48 20.67 5.23
C LEU A 172 -2.35 21.25 6.65
N GLY A 173 -1.45 20.73 7.47
CA GLY A 173 -1.27 21.18 8.86
C GLY A 173 -2.30 20.57 9.81
N GLY A 174 -2.77 19.36 9.52
CA GLY A 174 -3.52 18.48 10.40
C GLY A 174 -4.85 17.98 9.87
N HIS A 175 -5.34 16.94 10.52
CA HIS A 175 -6.56 16.22 10.18
C HIS A 175 -7.81 17.12 9.98
N ASP A 176 -7.97 18.15 10.80
CA ASP A 176 -9.13 19.04 10.72
C ASP A 176 -9.16 19.81 9.39
N ARG A 177 -8.01 20.25 8.90
CA ARG A 177 -7.90 20.94 7.61
C ARG A 177 -8.17 20.03 6.44
N THR A 178 -7.70 18.78 6.52
CA THR A 178 -8.01 17.76 5.53
C THR A 178 -9.50 17.46 5.48
N ALA A 179 -10.15 17.35 6.65
CA ALA A 179 -11.59 17.18 6.72
C ALA A 179 -12.37 18.40 6.17
N GLN A 180 -11.86 19.61 6.35
CA GLN A 180 -12.43 20.82 5.75
C GLN A 180 -12.31 20.81 4.22
N LEU A 181 -11.14 20.43 3.70
CA LEU A 181 -10.91 20.30 2.25
C LEU A 181 -11.89 19.30 1.62
N CYS A 182 -12.05 18.12 2.21
CA CYS A 182 -13.00 17.11 1.73
C CYS A 182 -14.45 17.64 1.76
N ARG A 183 -14.84 18.32 2.84
CA ARG A 183 -16.18 18.93 2.93
C ARG A 183 -16.40 20.02 1.88
N ALA A 184 -15.43 20.88 1.64
CA ALA A 184 -15.51 21.91 0.60
C ALA A 184 -15.69 21.30 -0.78
N LEU A 185 -14.93 20.24 -1.09
CA LEU A 185 -15.05 19.49 -2.35
C LEU A 185 -16.45 18.89 -2.51
N LEU A 186 -16.94 18.17 -1.51
CA LEU A 186 -18.26 17.52 -1.56
C LEU A 186 -19.42 18.50 -1.60
N ALA A 187 -19.27 19.68 -0.99
CA ALA A 187 -20.27 20.75 -1.01
C ALA A 187 -20.22 21.57 -2.31
N GLY A 188 -19.22 21.38 -3.17
CA GLY A 188 -19.01 22.25 -4.34
C GLY A 188 -18.55 23.65 -3.99
N ASP A 189 -18.02 23.87 -2.77
CA ASP A 189 -17.48 25.16 -2.34
C ASP A 189 -16.09 25.38 -2.94
N CYS A 190 -16.07 25.84 -4.18
CA CYS A 190 -14.83 26.04 -4.93
C CYS A 190 -13.88 27.04 -4.25
N ALA A 191 -14.41 28.09 -3.59
CA ALA A 191 -13.59 29.11 -2.97
C ALA A 191 -12.85 28.58 -1.73
N ALA A 192 -13.56 27.83 -0.86
CA ALA A 192 -12.94 27.18 0.29
C ALA A 192 -11.95 26.09 -0.15
N PHE A 193 -12.29 25.31 -1.17
CA PHE A 193 -11.42 24.27 -1.72
C PHE A 193 -10.13 24.87 -2.29
N GLU A 194 -10.24 25.93 -3.13
CA GLU A 194 -9.09 26.61 -3.73
C GLU A 194 -8.15 27.17 -2.67
N HIS A 195 -8.68 27.84 -1.65
CA HIS A 195 -7.89 28.41 -0.56
C HIS A 195 -7.09 27.32 0.23
N LEU A 196 -7.74 26.20 0.53
CA LEU A 196 -7.09 25.09 1.25
C LEU A 196 -6.07 24.37 0.38
N LEU A 197 -6.36 24.20 -0.91
CA LEU A 197 -5.45 23.62 -1.88
C LEU A 197 -4.20 24.49 -2.08
N GLU A 198 -4.39 25.80 -2.21
CA GLU A 198 -3.29 26.77 -2.32
C GLU A 198 -2.36 26.71 -1.09
N ALA A 199 -2.94 26.66 0.11
CA ALA A 199 -2.17 26.51 1.34
C ALA A 199 -1.32 25.23 1.36
N LEU A 200 -1.85 24.10 0.87
CA LEU A 200 -1.11 22.84 0.73
C LEU A 200 0.05 22.99 -0.27
N LEU A 201 -0.22 23.56 -1.44
CA LEU A 201 0.79 23.73 -2.48
C LEU A 201 1.93 24.62 -2.01
N LEU A 202 1.62 25.74 -1.33
CA LEU A 202 2.61 26.63 -0.76
C LEU A 202 3.46 25.97 0.33
N ALA A 203 2.83 25.21 1.23
CA ALA A 203 3.53 24.46 2.25
C ALA A 203 4.47 23.39 1.64
N SER A 204 4.00 22.71 0.60
CA SER A 204 4.77 21.68 -0.13
C SER A 204 5.96 22.33 -0.89
N LEU A 205 5.78 23.47 -1.52
CA LEU A 205 6.83 24.20 -2.24
C LEU A 205 7.89 24.76 -1.28
N SER A 206 7.48 25.33 -0.14
CA SER A 206 8.41 25.86 0.87
C SER A 206 9.32 24.78 1.48
N TYR A 207 8.83 23.55 1.57
CA TYR A 207 9.63 22.40 2.04
C TYR A 207 10.56 21.84 0.95
N HIS A 208 10.27 22.10 -0.33
CA HIS A 208 10.96 21.53 -1.48
C HIS A 208 12.15 22.34 -2.00
N ASP A 209 12.29 23.61 -1.64
CA ASP A 209 13.49 24.40 -1.98
C ASP A 209 14.79 23.81 -1.40
N VAL A 210 14.68 22.84 -0.50
CA VAL A 210 15.83 22.21 0.18
C VAL A 210 16.17 20.79 -0.34
N GLY A 211 15.34 20.15 -1.20
CA GLY A 211 15.48 18.71 -1.45
C GLY A 211 15.32 18.15 -2.87
N GLY A 212 15.13 18.98 -3.90
CA GLY A 212 15.09 18.50 -5.31
C GLY A 212 13.91 17.60 -5.65
N ARG A 213 12.79 17.69 -4.94
CA ARG A 213 11.58 16.90 -5.18
C ARG A 213 10.81 17.39 -6.41
N ARG A 214 10.17 16.48 -7.13
CA ARG A 214 9.39 16.82 -8.33
C ARG A 214 8.00 17.32 -7.94
N PRO A 215 7.54 18.50 -8.40
CA PRO A 215 6.19 19.03 -8.11
C PRO A 215 5.06 18.05 -8.46
N GLU A 216 5.25 17.26 -9.52
CA GLU A 216 4.30 16.23 -9.96
C GLU A 216 4.06 15.14 -8.91
N ALA A 217 5.10 14.72 -8.19
CA ALA A 217 4.98 13.70 -7.14
C ALA A 217 4.12 14.19 -5.97
N VAL A 218 4.31 15.45 -5.58
CA VAL A 218 3.50 16.11 -4.54
C VAL A 218 2.03 16.17 -4.95
N TYR A 219 1.76 16.58 -6.18
CA TYR A 219 0.40 16.64 -6.70
C TYR A 219 -0.26 15.25 -6.77
N GLN A 220 0.47 14.24 -7.25
CA GLN A 220 -0.03 12.87 -7.32
C GLN A 220 -0.34 12.30 -5.94
N ALA A 221 0.56 12.47 -4.98
CA ALA A 221 0.35 12.01 -3.60
C ALA A 221 -0.84 12.72 -2.94
N PHE A 222 -1.03 14.01 -3.21
CA PHE A 222 -2.20 14.77 -2.77
C PHE A 222 -3.49 14.19 -3.33
N VAL A 223 -3.57 13.98 -4.64
CA VAL A 223 -4.76 13.42 -5.29
C VAL A 223 -5.08 12.04 -4.74
N VAL A 224 -4.08 11.15 -4.63
CA VAL A 224 -4.25 9.81 -4.06
C VAL A 224 -4.74 9.89 -2.61
N GLY A 225 -4.14 10.73 -1.78
CA GLY A 225 -4.57 10.91 -0.39
C GLY A 225 -6.00 11.41 -0.26
N LEU A 226 -6.41 12.35 -1.14
CA LEU A 226 -7.78 12.85 -1.18
C LEU A 226 -8.77 11.76 -1.60
N LEU A 227 -8.46 10.98 -2.65
CA LEU A 227 -9.30 9.88 -3.12
C LEU A 227 -9.47 8.81 -2.03
N VAL A 228 -8.37 8.38 -1.40
CA VAL A 228 -8.40 7.42 -0.29
C VAL A 228 -9.32 7.90 0.83
N ARG A 229 -9.25 9.17 1.19
CA ARG A 229 -10.09 9.77 2.24
C ARG A 229 -11.57 9.79 1.87
N LEU A 230 -11.89 10.08 0.63
CA LEU A 230 -13.26 10.12 0.13
C LEU A 230 -13.89 8.73 -0.01
N GLU A 231 -13.11 7.70 -0.36
CA GLU A 231 -13.58 6.31 -0.44
C GLU A 231 -14.13 5.77 0.89
N ALA A 232 -13.73 6.34 2.02
CA ALA A 232 -14.29 5.97 3.33
C ALA A 232 -15.80 6.26 3.44
N THR A 233 -16.32 7.21 2.65
CA THR A 233 -17.71 7.69 2.71
C THR A 233 -18.43 7.72 1.36
N HIS A 234 -17.69 7.64 0.25
CA HIS A 234 -18.21 7.78 -1.12
C HIS A 234 -17.58 6.73 -2.02
N GLU A 235 -18.35 6.30 -3.03
CA GLU A 235 -17.80 5.49 -4.12
C GLU A 235 -17.03 6.43 -5.07
N VAL A 236 -15.72 6.25 -5.14
CA VAL A 236 -14.84 7.05 -6.00
C VAL A 236 -14.50 6.21 -7.23
N SER A 237 -14.82 6.72 -8.41
CA SER A 237 -14.46 6.10 -9.68
C SER A 237 -13.71 7.09 -10.57
N SER A 238 -12.58 6.66 -11.12
CA SER A 238 -11.85 7.41 -12.12
C SER A 238 -12.45 7.14 -13.51
N ASN A 239 -12.81 8.19 -14.24
CA ASN A 239 -13.13 8.07 -15.65
C ASN A 239 -11.83 7.75 -16.42
N ARG A 240 -11.74 6.52 -16.96
CA ARG A 240 -10.73 6.12 -17.92
C ARG A 240 -11.09 6.51 -19.33
#